data_048f437f3443e9baf62c7a227fef6149
#
_entry.id   048f437f3443e9baf62c7a227fef6149
#
_cell.length_a   1.000
_cell.length_b   1.000
_cell.length_c   1.000
_cell.angle_alpha   90.00
_cell.angle_beta   90.00
_cell.angle_gamma   90.00
#
_symmetry.space_group_name_H-M   'P 1'
#
loop_
_entity.id
_entity.type
_entity.pdbx_description
1 polymer ?
#
loop_
_entity_poly.entity_id
_entity_poly.type
_entity_poly.pdbx_seq_one_letter_code
_entity_poly.pdbx_strand_id
1 'polypeptide(L)'
;MRRSSDRILVSHAGNLPRPADLDELIDGGRSRESAERKEYHERLPRAVSGIVDRQIELGVDIVNDGEYAKAGSYGGYMQERVVGYATVPADPSRKPKRAGTAERDRREFPGFYASGLWFSGSGGPIRPGFATPGEVRQIATRDTRACTEPIRYIGQSAVAEDIANLKAATRGKDVEGYIAALGPLSLGAGIHNLHYNSEEEYMQAVADACRVEYKAVTDAGLIVQVDEPEFLTTWSFYPEWTVEDLRKYLGFAVDVINHALRGLPQEQIRFHSCWGSGHRPHVHDIELKYIADLLLKINAQQYAIEAGNVRHAHEYHVWEEVKLPAGKMLMPGVISHATDLVEHPELVAERIVNYARLVGRENVQTSTDCGIGSRVGHEEVVWAKLAAMSEGAAIASRRLWGR
;
A
#
# COMPACT_ATOMS: atom_id res chain seq x y z
N MET A 1 5.88 2.60 -18.28
CA MET A 1 5.46 1.32 -17.64
C MET A 1 5.21 0.28 -18.72
N ARG A 2 5.81 -0.90 -18.60
CA ARG A 2 5.62 -2.04 -19.53
C ARG A 2 4.16 -2.50 -19.54
N ARG A 3 3.73 -3.12 -20.62
CA ARG A 3 2.39 -3.73 -20.76
C ARG A 3 2.50 -5.21 -21.05
N SER A 4 1.48 -5.96 -20.73
CA SER A 4 1.38 -7.40 -20.99
C SER A 4 1.13 -7.66 -22.49
N SER A 5 2.13 -7.43 -23.35
CA SER A 5 1.98 -7.50 -24.82
C SER A 5 1.96 -8.93 -25.38
N ASP A 6 2.73 -9.82 -24.78
CA ASP A 6 2.91 -11.21 -25.22
C ASP A 6 2.72 -12.24 -24.11
N ARG A 7 2.67 -11.80 -22.87
CA ARG A 7 2.37 -12.57 -21.67
C ARG A 7 1.89 -11.64 -20.55
N ILE A 8 1.29 -12.21 -19.53
CA ILE A 8 0.97 -11.47 -18.29
C ILE A 8 2.29 -11.14 -17.56
N LEU A 9 2.51 -9.87 -17.29
CA LEU A 9 3.63 -9.42 -16.47
C LEU A 9 3.30 -9.54 -14.99
N VAL A 10 4.32 -9.88 -14.19
CA VAL A 10 4.22 -10.13 -12.75
C VAL A 10 4.85 -8.99 -11.98
N SER A 11 4.13 -8.49 -10.98
CA SER A 11 4.61 -7.55 -9.98
C SER A 11 4.08 -7.94 -8.60
N HIS A 12 4.24 -7.08 -7.62
CA HIS A 12 3.60 -7.18 -6.30
C HIS A 12 3.35 -5.79 -5.73
N ALA A 13 2.60 -5.69 -4.64
CA ALA A 13 2.19 -4.40 -4.09
C ALA A 13 2.78 -4.18 -2.69
N GLY A 14 4.06 -3.92 -2.56
CA GLY A 14 4.62 -3.47 -1.30
C GLY A 14 5.74 -4.33 -0.73
N ASN A 15 5.83 -4.39 0.60
CA ASN A 15 6.98 -4.94 1.30
C ASN A 15 7.16 -6.44 1.15
N LEU A 16 8.42 -6.85 1.18
CA LEU A 16 8.88 -8.24 1.19
C LEU A 16 9.62 -8.55 2.50
N PRO A 17 9.80 -9.84 2.84
CA PRO A 17 10.51 -10.24 4.06
C PRO A 17 11.92 -9.62 4.09
N ARG A 18 12.21 -8.89 5.16
CA ARG A 18 13.54 -8.33 5.42
C ARG A 18 14.39 -9.37 6.11
N PRO A 19 15.70 -9.49 5.80
CA PRO A 19 16.61 -10.32 6.55
C PRO A 19 16.61 -9.98 8.05
N ALA A 20 16.61 -11.01 8.91
CA ALA A 20 16.46 -10.82 10.36
C ALA A 20 17.57 -9.94 10.96
N ASP A 21 18.80 -10.05 10.45
CA ASP A 21 19.94 -9.25 10.86
C ASP A 21 19.81 -7.76 10.51
N LEU A 22 18.99 -7.42 9.51
CA LEU A 22 18.62 -6.04 9.19
C LEU A 22 17.47 -5.54 10.06
N ASP A 23 16.48 -6.37 10.37
CA ASP A 23 15.39 -5.99 11.26
C ASP A 23 15.89 -5.59 12.65
N GLU A 24 16.87 -6.34 13.18
CA GLU A 24 17.51 -6.03 14.47
C GLU A 24 18.19 -4.66 14.51
N LEU A 25 18.70 -4.18 13.38
CA LEU A 25 19.37 -2.88 13.25
C LEU A 25 18.40 -1.70 13.08
N ILE A 26 17.23 -1.94 12.46
CA ILE A 26 16.28 -0.86 12.15
C ILE A 26 15.18 -0.70 13.20
N ASP A 27 14.93 -1.74 13.99
CA ASP A 27 13.80 -1.80 14.91
C ASP A 27 13.98 -0.89 16.13
N GLY A 28 12.88 -0.54 16.78
CA GLY A 28 12.85 0.09 18.09
C GLY A 28 13.01 1.61 18.15
N GLY A 29 12.72 2.37 17.08
CA GLY A 29 12.72 3.84 17.12
C GLY A 29 14.10 4.45 17.39
N ARG A 30 15.16 3.76 17.02
CA ARG A 30 16.54 4.20 17.18
C ARG A 30 16.81 5.48 16.42
N SER A 31 17.56 6.39 17.02
CA SER A 31 18.02 7.62 16.38
C SER A 31 18.74 7.32 15.06
N ARG A 32 18.55 8.16 14.04
CA ARG A 32 19.30 8.09 12.76
C ARG A 32 20.81 8.15 12.95
N GLU A 33 21.28 8.73 14.06
CA GLU A 33 22.69 8.90 14.37
C GLU A 33 23.28 7.70 15.13
N SER A 34 22.45 6.72 15.52
CA SER A 34 22.95 5.53 16.24
C SER A 34 23.91 4.71 15.37
N ALA A 35 24.79 3.95 16.02
CA ALA A 35 25.74 3.08 15.33
C ALA A 35 25.01 2.01 14.51
N GLU A 36 23.92 1.46 15.06
CA GLU A 36 23.08 0.45 14.40
C GLU A 36 22.42 0.97 13.14
N ARG A 37 21.93 2.23 13.15
CA ARG A 37 21.35 2.85 11.95
C ARG A 37 22.39 3.10 10.87
N LYS A 38 23.61 3.45 11.24
CA LYS A 38 24.73 3.59 10.28
C LYS A 38 25.07 2.24 9.66
N GLU A 39 25.23 1.20 10.48
CA GLU A 39 25.47 -0.16 10.01
C GLU A 39 24.32 -0.65 9.10
N TYR A 40 23.07 -0.34 9.45
CA TYR A 40 21.92 -0.63 8.60
C TYR A 40 22.08 -0.03 7.20
N HIS A 41 22.38 1.27 7.09
CA HIS A 41 22.58 1.95 5.81
C HIS A 41 23.78 1.39 5.02
N GLU A 42 24.83 0.95 5.69
CA GLU A 42 25.97 0.30 5.03
C GLU A 42 25.62 -1.09 4.44
N ARG A 43 24.71 -1.83 5.06
CA ARG A 43 24.26 -3.15 4.59
C ARG A 43 23.14 -3.08 3.56
N LEU A 44 22.36 -2.01 3.58
CA LEU A 44 21.13 -1.84 2.77
C LEU A 44 21.35 -2.06 1.26
N PRO A 45 22.41 -1.53 0.60
CA PRO A 45 22.60 -1.73 -0.84
C PRO A 45 22.72 -3.21 -1.23
N ARG A 46 23.44 -4.00 -0.41
CA ARG A 46 23.57 -5.44 -0.64
C ARG A 46 22.26 -6.19 -0.44
N ALA A 47 21.51 -5.83 0.59
CA ALA A 47 20.22 -6.43 0.86
C ALA A 47 19.21 -6.12 -0.24
N VAL A 48 19.19 -4.87 -0.75
CA VAL A 48 18.33 -4.48 -1.90
C VAL A 48 18.74 -5.23 -3.16
N SER A 49 20.04 -5.43 -3.42
CA SER A 49 20.46 -6.27 -4.55
C SER A 49 19.95 -7.70 -4.40
N GLY A 50 20.09 -8.30 -3.22
CA GLY A 50 19.65 -9.67 -2.95
C GLY A 50 18.14 -9.85 -3.12
N ILE A 51 17.33 -8.90 -2.63
CA ILE A 51 15.87 -9.01 -2.78
C ILE A 51 15.42 -8.79 -4.22
N VAL A 52 16.07 -7.93 -4.99
CA VAL A 52 15.80 -7.77 -6.43
C VAL A 52 16.14 -9.05 -7.18
N ASP A 53 17.30 -9.67 -6.90
CA ASP A 53 17.67 -10.96 -7.50
C ASP A 53 16.64 -12.04 -7.16
N ARG A 54 16.19 -12.11 -5.92
CA ARG A 54 15.17 -13.08 -5.49
C ARG A 54 13.84 -12.89 -6.19
N GLN A 55 13.39 -11.65 -6.38
CA GLN A 55 12.18 -11.36 -7.16
C GLN A 55 12.32 -11.85 -8.61
N ILE A 56 13.44 -11.59 -9.25
CA ILE A 56 13.71 -12.03 -10.63
C ILE A 56 13.73 -13.56 -10.74
N GLU A 57 14.39 -14.25 -9.81
CA GLU A 57 14.41 -15.72 -9.74
C GLU A 57 13.01 -16.31 -9.64
N LEU A 58 12.10 -15.61 -8.95
CA LEU A 58 10.69 -16.00 -8.82
C LEU A 58 9.83 -15.58 -10.01
N GLY A 59 10.40 -14.96 -11.05
CA GLY A 59 9.68 -14.57 -12.26
C GLY A 59 8.92 -13.25 -12.14
N VAL A 60 9.31 -12.37 -11.23
CA VAL A 60 8.75 -11.01 -11.12
C VAL A 60 9.41 -10.10 -12.15
N ASP A 61 8.61 -9.35 -12.91
CA ASP A 61 9.04 -8.46 -14.01
C ASP A 61 9.19 -7.01 -13.58
N ILE A 62 8.36 -6.58 -12.63
CA ILE A 62 8.39 -5.23 -12.08
C ILE A 62 8.70 -5.35 -10.59
N VAL A 63 9.92 -5.02 -10.22
CA VAL A 63 10.53 -5.29 -8.92
C VAL A 63 10.64 -4.03 -8.06
N ASN A 64 10.77 -4.21 -6.74
CA ASN A 64 11.08 -3.12 -5.82
C ASN A 64 12.25 -3.44 -4.88
N ASP A 65 12.59 -2.51 -4.02
CA ASP A 65 13.63 -2.60 -3.00
C ASP A 65 13.23 -3.39 -1.74
N GLY A 66 12.09 -4.09 -1.76
CA GLY A 66 11.51 -4.78 -0.60
C GLY A 66 10.97 -3.84 0.49
N GLU A 67 11.01 -2.55 0.27
CA GLU A 67 10.76 -1.48 1.26
C GLU A 67 11.72 -1.54 2.46
N TYR A 68 12.91 -2.05 2.23
CA TYR A 68 13.89 -2.28 3.29
C TYR A 68 14.34 -1.01 3.99
N ALA A 69 14.39 0.14 3.31
CA ALA A 69 14.75 1.42 3.92
C ALA A 69 13.65 2.04 4.79
N LYS A 70 12.43 1.49 4.78
CA LYS A 70 11.28 2.03 5.52
C LYS A 70 11.21 1.47 6.93
N ALA A 71 11.54 2.27 7.92
CA ALA A 71 11.46 1.89 9.33
C ALA A 71 10.01 1.84 9.84
N GLY A 72 9.72 0.88 10.70
CA GLY A 72 8.50 0.79 11.49
C GLY A 72 7.28 0.26 10.74
N SER A 73 6.76 0.96 9.76
CA SER A 73 5.58 0.56 8.99
C SER A 73 5.55 1.28 7.65
N TYR A 74 4.62 0.88 6.78
CA TYR A 74 4.44 1.50 5.46
C TYR A 74 4.26 3.03 5.53
N GLY A 75 3.70 3.58 6.60
CA GLY A 75 3.54 5.02 6.83
C GLY A 75 4.54 5.63 7.83
N GLY A 76 5.20 4.79 8.65
CA GLY A 76 6.08 5.23 9.73
C GLY A 76 7.30 5.99 9.22
N TYR A 77 7.88 5.58 8.11
CA TYR A 77 9.05 6.22 7.51
C TYR A 77 8.84 7.70 7.15
N MET A 78 7.60 8.09 6.83
CA MET A 78 7.28 9.50 6.54
C MET A 78 7.37 10.42 7.75
N GLN A 79 7.35 9.86 8.98
CA GLN A 79 7.58 10.67 10.19
C GLN A 79 9.01 11.22 10.25
N GLU A 80 9.96 10.55 9.60
CA GLU A 80 11.34 11.01 9.48
C GLU A 80 11.56 11.91 8.25
N ARG A 81 10.64 11.89 7.28
CA ARG A 81 10.77 12.62 6.00
C ARG A 81 9.89 13.87 5.91
N VAL A 82 8.94 14.05 6.82
CA VAL A 82 8.01 15.20 6.82
C VAL A 82 7.96 15.85 8.20
N VAL A 83 8.14 17.15 8.23
CA VAL A 83 7.99 17.99 9.44
C VAL A 83 6.70 18.81 9.37
N GLY A 84 6.36 19.48 10.48
CA GLY A 84 5.11 20.24 10.64
C GLY A 84 4.11 19.57 11.59
N TYR A 85 4.46 18.36 12.07
CA TYR A 85 3.66 17.62 13.05
C TYR A 85 4.32 17.62 14.42
N ALA A 86 3.50 17.75 15.46
CA ALA A 86 3.93 17.58 16.83
C ALA A 86 2.95 16.70 17.61
N THR A 87 3.43 16.12 18.68
CA THR A 87 2.59 15.48 19.70
C THR A 87 2.04 16.59 20.60
N VAL A 88 0.71 16.68 20.68
CA VAL A 88 0.02 17.68 21.50
C VAL A 88 -0.77 16.99 22.59
N PRO A 89 -0.94 17.62 23.77
CA PRO A 89 -1.76 17.08 24.85
C PRO A 89 -3.17 16.72 24.38
N ALA A 90 -3.71 15.62 24.89
CA ALA A 90 -5.08 15.24 24.63
C ALA A 90 -6.03 16.37 25.11
N ASP A 91 -6.88 16.81 24.21
CA ASP A 91 -7.88 17.83 24.48
C ASP A 91 -9.27 17.18 24.49
N PRO A 92 -9.92 17.04 25.66
CA PRO A 92 -11.25 16.41 25.76
C PRO A 92 -12.34 17.11 24.95
N SER A 93 -12.15 18.41 24.64
CA SER A 93 -13.09 19.17 23.82
C SER A 93 -12.93 18.87 22.32
N ARG A 94 -11.80 18.32 21.92
CA ARG A 94 -11.48 18.00 20.53
C ARG A 94 -11.98 16.59 20.20
N LYS A 95 -13.06 16.51 19.46
CA LYS A 95 -13.58 15.23 18.98
C LYS A 95 -12.58 14.54 18.06
N PRO A 96 -12.36 13.22 18.17
CA PRO A 96 -11.59 12.47 17.18
C PRO A 96 -12.09 12.76 15.77
N LYS A 97 -11.19 12.95 14.81
CA LYS A 97 -11.56 13.16 13.41
C LYS A 97 -12.26 11.95 12.78
N ARG A 98 -11.99 10.77 13.33
CA ARG A 98 -12.56 9.50 12.85
C ARG A 98 -12.79 8.53 14.02
N ALA A 99 -13.74 7.62 13.84
CA ALA A 99 -13.95 6.52 14.77
C ALA A 99 -12.78 5.52 14.73
N GLY A 100 -12.81 4.54 15.63
CA GLY A 100 -11.86 3.44 15.59
C GLY A 100 -11.97 2.63 14.28
N THR A 101 -10.87 1.98 13.91
CA THR A 101 -10.84 1.09 12.74
C THR A 101 -11.92 0.03 12.83
N ALA A 102 -12.63 -0.21 11.72
CA ALA A 102 -13.65 -1.25 11.58
C ALA A 102 -14.84 -1.13 12.56
N GLU A 103 -15.25 0.09 12.86
CA GLU A 103 -16.34 0.32 13.83
C GLU A 103 -17.66 -0.35 13.41
N ARG A 104 -17.94 -0.47 12.09
CA ARG A 104 -19.12 -1.19 11.58
C ARG A 104 -19.06 -2.68 11.95
N ASP A 105 -17.93 -3.34 11.71
CA ASP A 105 -17.70 -4.75 12.07
C ASP A 105 -17.74 -4.94 13.60
N ARG A 106 -17.22 -3.96 14.38
CA ARG A 106 -17.21 -4.04 15.84
C ARG A 106 -18.61 -4.10 16.45
N ARG A 107 -19.55 -3.41 15.83
CA ARG A 107 -20.97 -3.42 16.29
C ARG A 107 -21.62 -4.78 16.05
N GLU A 108 -21.24 -5.49 14.99
CA GLU A 108 -21.78 -6.79 14.64
C GLU A 108 -21.04 -7.96 15.34
N PHE A 109 -19.71 -7.83 15.50
CA PHE A 109 -18.87 -8.88 16.08
C PHE A 109 -18.18 -8.45 17.40
N PRO A 110 -18.93 -8.01 18.43
CA PRO A 110 -18.31 -7.46 19.64
C PRO A 110 -17.43 -8.47 20.38
N GLY A 111 -17.81 -9.74 20.39
CA GLY A 111 -17.02 -10.82 21.02
C GLY A 111 -15.68 -11.06 20.32
N PHE A 112 -15.66 -11.03 18.99
CA PHE A 112 -14.41 -11.15 18.22
C PHE A 112 -13.44 -10.02 18.55
N TYR A 113 -13.91 -8.78 18.56
CA TYR A 113 -13.05 -7.63 18.86
C TYR A 113 -12.61 -7.57 20.33
N ALA A 114 -13.42 -8.08 21.26
CA ALA A 114 -13.04 -8.20 22.66
C ALA A 114 -11.96 -9.26 22.90
N SER A 115 -11.85 -10.27 22.04
CA SER A 115 -10.85 -11.34 22.15
C SER A 115 -9.41 -10.88 21.84
N GLY A 116 -9.24 -9.74 21.20
CA GLY A 116 -7.92 -9.25 20.75
C GLY A 116 -7.35 -9.92 19.51
N LEU A 117 -8.00 -10.96 18.96
CA LEU A 117 -7.51 -11.73 17.81
C LEU A 117 -7.34 -10.89 16.54
N TRP A 118 -8.10 -9.82 16.41
CA TRP A 118 -8.06 -8.92 15.25
C TRP A 118 -6.75 -8.11 15.11
N PHE A 119 -5.91 -8.08 16.15
CA PHE A 119 -4.58 -7.45 16.09
C PHE A 119 -3.52 -8.34 15.44
N SER A 120 -3.74 -9.64 15.38
CA SER A 120 -2.83 -10.52 14.68
C SER A 120 -3.02 -10.33 13.18
N GLY A 121 -2.28 -9.42 12.57
CA GLY A 121 -2.21 -9.36 11.12
C GLY A 121 -1.69 -10.69 10.60
N SER A 122 -2.31 -11.44 9.75
CA SER A 122 -1.85 -12.68 9.14
C SER A 122 -2.08 -14.01 9.87
N GLY A 123 -3.00 -14.10 10.85
CA GLY A 123 -3.33 -15.39 11.49
C GLY A 123 -2.17 -16.07 12.24
N GLY A 124 -1.04 -15.38 12.40
CA GLY A 124 0.06 -15.80 13.24
C GLY A 124 -0.24 -15.56 14.72
N PRO A 125 0.51 -16.17 15.65
CA PRO A 125 0.39 -15.88 17.07
C PRO A 125 0.56 -14.38 17.30
N ILE A 126 -0.19 -13.81 18.26
CA ILE A 126 -0.07 -12.41 18.68
C ILE A 126 1.41 -12.12 18.89
N ARG A 127 1.99 -11.26 18.06
CA ARG A 127 3.41 -10.91 18.19
C ARG A 127 3.60 -10.20 19.53
N PRO A 128 4.61 -10.57 20.34
CA PRO A 128 4.96 -9.81 21.53
C PRO A 128 5.20 -8.33 21.14
N GLY A 129 4.51 -7.40 21.81
CA GLY A 129 4.62 -5.96 21.53
C GLY A 129 3.41 -5.30 20.87
N PHE A 130 2.39 -6.06 20.44
CA PHE A 130 1.11 -5.45 20.08
C PHE A 130 0.29 -5.14 21.35
N ALA A 131 -0.27 -3.93 21.39
CA ALA A 131 -1.05 -3.46 22.52
C ALA A 131 -2.23 -4.38 22.81
N THR A 132 -2.40 -4.79 24.08
CA THR A 132 -3.56 -5.52 24.53
C THR A 132 -4.81 -4.63 24.48
N PRO A 133 -6.05 -5.18 24.51
CA PRO A 133 -7.28 -4.39 24.58
C PRO A 133 -7.30 -3.34 25.70
N GLY A 134 -6.61 -3.59 26.80
CA GLY A 134 -6.44 -2.64 27.90
C GLY A 134 -5.50 -1.48 27.54
N GLU A 135 -4.44 -1.76 26.80
CA GLU A 135 -3.48 -0.76 26.34
C GLU A 135 -4.05 0.13 25.22
N VAL A 136 -4.90 -0.42 24.36
CA VAL A 136 -5.65 0.36 23.35
C VAL A 136 -6.57 1.37 24.02
N ARG A 137 -7.19 1.02 25.14
CA ARG A 137 -8.02 1.94 25.91
C ARG A 137 -7.20 3.07 26.57
N GLN A 138 -5.95 2.79 26.95
CA GLN A 138 -5.02 3.82 27.47
C GLN A 138 -4.48 4.74 26.36
N ILE A 139 -4.36 4.26 25.13
CA ILE A 139 -3.94 5.07 23.98
C ILE A 139 -4.96 6.17 23.67
N ALA A 140 -6.25 5.93 23.88
CA ALA A 140 -7.31 6.90 23.66
C ALA A 140 -7.26 8.13 24.60
N THR A 141 -6.45 8.09 25.68
CA THR A 141 -6.25 9.18 26.63
C THR A 141 -4.88 9.84 26.50
N ARG A 142 -4.05 9.41 25.53
CA ARG A 142 -2.70 9.92 25.33
C ARG A 142 -2.68 11.13 24.40
N ASP A 143 -1.57 11.85 24.45
CA ASP A 143 -1.22 12.91 23.51
C ASP A 143 -1.47 12.48 22.07
N THR A 144 -1.98 13.39 21.27
CA THR A 144 -2.34 13.14 19.87
C THR A 144 -1.38 13.86 18.93
N ARG A 145 -1.10 13.26 17.76
CA ARG A 145 -0.34 13.92 16.70
C ARG A 145 -1.24 14.96 16.01
N ALA A 146 -0.71 16.18 15.83
CA ALA A 146 -1.39 17.26 15.14
C ALA A 146 -0.44 18.01 14.21
N CYS A 147 -0.97 18.64 13.17
CA CYS A 147 -0.26 19.61 12.35
C CYS A 147 -0.23 20.95 13.10
N THR A 148 0.93 21.40 13.53
CA THR A 148 1.14 22.61 14.33
C THR A 148 1.99 23.67 13.64
N GLU A 149 2.64 23.30 12.54
CA GLU A 149 3.53 24.15 11.75
C GLU A 149 3.36 23.86 10.27
N PRO A 150 3.94 24.66 9.35
CA PRO A 150 3.92 24.36 7.93
C PRO A 150 4.49 22.98 7.60
N ILE A 151 3.72 22.20 6.85
CA ILE A 151 4.17 20.88 6.38
C ILE A 151 5.29 21.05 5.35
N ARG A 152 6.40 20.36 5.55
CA ARG A 152 7.55 20.36 4.65
C ARG A 152 8.17 18.99 4.55
N TYR A 153 8.53 18.58 3.32
CA TYR A 153 9.31 17.38 3.08
C TYR A 153 10.81 17.66 3.31
N ILE A 154 11.46 16.83 4.10
CA ILE A 154 12.89 16.92 4.44
C ILE A 154 13.66 15.63 4.11
N GLY A 155 13.02 14.69 3.41
CA GLY A 155 13.56 13.35 3.13
C GLY A 155 14.35 13.23 1.83
N GLN A 156 14.85 14.32 1.24
CA GLN A 156 15.49 14.32 -0.08
C GLN A 156 16.69 13.37 -0.18
N SER A 157 17.53 13.32 0.85
CA SER A 157 18.69 12.41 0.90
C SER A 157 18.24 10.95 1.01
N ALA A 158 17.19 10.68 1.79
CA ALA A 158 16.69 9.33 2.00
C ALA A 158 16.07 8.75 0.70
N VAL A 159 15.21 9.52 0.01
CA VAL A 159 14.64 9.06 -1.25
C VAL A 159 15.70 8.93 -2.34
N ALA A 160 16.73 9.78 -2.34
CA ALA A 160 17.85 9.65 -3.27
C ALA A 160 18.65 8.35 -3.03
N GLU A 161 18.83 7.94 -1.78
CA GLU A 161 19.45 6.66 -1.41
C GLU A 161 18.59 5.48 -1.86
N ASP A 162 17.28 5.49 -1.61
CA ASP A 162 16.34 4.46 -2.07
C ASP A 162 16.43 4.27 -3.58
N ILE A 163 16.39 5.38 -4.33
CA ILE A 163 16.53 5.40 -5.79
C ILE A 163 17.88 4.82 -6.25
N ALA A 164 18.97 5.24 -5.62
CA ALA A 164 20.30 4.79 -5.98
C ALA A 164 20.45 3.28 -5.76
N ASN A 165 19.97 2.76 -4.65
CA ASN A 165 20.02 1.33 -4.31
C ASN A 165 19.23 0.49 -5.32
N LEU A 166 17.98 0.87 -5.62
CA LEU A 166 17.16 0.13 -6.58
C LEU A 166 17.75 0.19 -8.01
N LYS A 167 18.21 1.37 -8.45
CA LYS A 167 18.85 1.51 -9.78
C LYS A 167 20.14 0.71 -9.89
N ALA A 168 20.93 0.64 -8.83
CA ALA A 168 22.13 -0.21 -8.80
C ALA A 168 21.75 -1.70 -8.88
N ALA A 169 20.74 -2.12 -8.13
CA ALA A 169 20.26 -3.50 -8.08
C ALA A 169 19.64 -3.98 -9.41
N THR A 170 18.99 -3.09 -10.17
CA THR A 170 18.34 -3.41 -11.46
C THR A 170 19.22 -3.22 -12.69
N ARG A 171 20.41 -2.67 -12.52
CA ARG A 171 21.32 -2.35 -13.64
C ARG A 171 21.65 -3.57 -14.48
N GLY A 172 21.38 -3.50 -15.79
CA GLY A 172 21.67 -4.57 -16.76
C GLY A 172 20.71 -5.76 -16.69
N LYS A 173 19.66 -5.68 -15.89
CA LYS A 173 18.60 -6.70 -15.78
C LYS A 173 17.37 -6.29 -16.60
N ASP A 174 16.66 -7.25 -17.18
CA ASP A 174 15.46 -6.98 -17.98
C ASP A 174 14.20 -6.88 -17.11
N VAL A 175 14.19 -5.91 -16.21
CA VAL A 175 13.07 -5.62 -15.29
C VAL A 175 12.78 -4.12 -15.23
N GLU A 176 11.58 -3.74 -14.81
CA GLU A 176 11.27 -2.37 -14.37
C GLU A 176 11.40 -2.27 -12.84
N GLY A 177 11.83 -1.10 -12.36
CA GLY A 177 11.89 -0.81 -10.94
C GLY A 177 10.74 0.10 -10.51
N TYR A 178 10.15 -0.15 -9.33
CA TYR A 178 9.24 0.77 -8.68
C TYR A 178 9.61 1.03 -7.22
N ILE A 179 9.27 2.21 -6.74
CA ILE A 179 9.34 2.59 -5.33
C ILE A 179 7.93 2.89 -4.85
N ALA A 180 7.51 2.22 -3.78
CA ALA A 180 6.27 2.53 -3.10
C ALA A 180 6.45 3.81 -2.27
N ALA A 181 5.46 4.71 -2.30
CA ALA A 181 5.46 5.96 -1.55
C ALA A 181 4.08 6.21 -0.94
N LEU A 182 4.04 6.74 0.28
CA LEU A 182 2.80 6.95 1.01
C LEU A 182 1.90 7.98 0.33
N GLY A 183 0.61 7.69 0.26
CA GLY A 183 -0.40 8.61 -0.25
C GLY A 183 -0.73 9.76 0.72
N PRO A 184 -1.22 10.90 0.22
CA PRO A 184 -1.44 12.08 1.05
C PRO A 184 -2.57 11.91 2.07
N LEU A 185 -3.61 11.10 1.78
CA LEU A 185 -4.66 10.82 2.78
C LEU A 185 -4.09 9.99 3.92
N SER A 186 -3.31 8.96 3.61
CA SER A 186 -2.66 8.10 4.60
C SER A 186 -1.67 8.87 5.47
N LEU A 187 -1.06 9.94 4.94
CA LEU A 187 -0.17 10.82 5.72
C LEU A 187 -0.95 11.78 6.61
N GLY A 188 -2.08 12.35 6.15
CA GLY A 188 -2.69 13.52 6.77
C GLY A 188 -4.13 13.40 7.25
N ALA A 189 -4.99 12.58 6.64
CA ALA A 189 -6.44 12.66 6.83
C ALA A 189 -6.92 12.42 8.29
N GLY A 190 -6.24 11.61 9.06
CA GLY A 190 -6.60 11.33 10.46
C GLY A 190 -5.99 12.30 11.48
N ILE A 191 -5.18 13.26 11.04
CA ILE A 191 -4.43 14.17 11.89
C ILE A 191 -5.17 15.51 12.02
N HIS A 192 -5.21 16.08 13.24
CA HIS A 192 -5.83 17.39 13.46
C HIS A 192 -4.98 18.50 12.83
N ASN A 193 -5.63 19.32 12.02
CA ASN A 193 -5.04 20.56 11.52
C ASN A 193 -5.19 21.66 12.59
N LEU A 194 -4.07 22.14 13.13
CA LEU A 194 -4.02 23.26 14.09
C LEU A 194 -3.23 24.46 13.54
N HIS A 195 -2.79 24.39 12.26
CA HIS A 195 -1.95 25.43 11.66
C HIS A 195 -2.62 26.15 10.48
N TYR A 196 -3.22 25.39 9.55
CA TYR A 196 -3.81 25.95 8.33
C TYR A 196 -5.24 26.43 8.57
N ASN A 197 -5.72 27.39 7.76
CA ASN A 197 -7.04 27.99 7.93
C ASN A 197 -8.19 27.05 7.52
N SER A 198 -7.92 26.09 6.65
CA SER A 198 -8.90 25.09 6.21
C SER A 198 -8.29 23.69 6.10
N GLU A 199 -9.15 22.68 6.00
CA GLU A 199 -8.73 21.30 5.75
C GLU A 199 -8.18 21.14 4.33
N GLU A 200 -8.70 21.89 3.37
CA GLU A 200 -8.25 21.91 1.99
C GLU A 200 -6.80 22.43 1.91
N GLU A 201 -6.50 23.57 2.54
CA GLU A 201 -5.13 24.11 2.59
C GLU A 201 -4.16 23.13 3.24
N TYR A 202 -4.58 22.50 4.34
CA TYR A 202 -3.78 21.49 5.02
C TYR A 202 -3.48 20.29 4.13
N MET A 203 -4.52 19.71 3.51
CA MET A 203 -4.34 18.54 2.66
C MET A 203 -3.58 18.84 1.36
N GLN A 204 -3.66 20.07 0.84
CA GLN A 204 -2.83 20.51 -0.27
C GLN A 204 -1.35 20.59 0.14
N ALA A 205 -1.04 21.12 1.33
CA ALA A 205 0.33 21.16 1.84
C ALA A 205 0.89 19.74 2.09
N VAL A 206 0.06 18.82 2.57
CA VAL A 206 0.43 17.40 2.69
C VAL A 206 0.71 16.79 1.31
N ALA A 207 -0.14 17.05 0.32
CA ALA A 207 0.02 16.58 -1.04
C ALA A 207 1.29 17.15 -1.71
N ASP A 208 1.62 18.42 -1.43
CA ASP A 208 2.85 19.06 -1.89
C ASP A 208 4.09 18.37 -1.31
N ALA A 209 4.05 18.00 -0.03
CA ALA A 209 5.15 17.27 0.61
C ALA A 209 5.32 15.86 -0.02
N CYS A 210 4.24 15.12 -0.24
CA CYS A 210 4.28 13.82 -0.91
C CYS A 210 4.83 13.95 -2.35
N ARG A 211 4.42 15.00 -3.08
CA ARG A 211 4.86 15.24 -4.44
C ARG A 211 6.38 15.33 -4.58
N VAL A 212 7.09 15.85 -3.57
CA VAL A 212 8.56 15.94 -3.62
C VAL A 212 9.19 14.56 -3.78
N GLU A 213 8.69 13.57 -3.03
CA GLU A 213 9.15 12.18 -3.11
C GLU A 213 8.75 11.54 -4.45
N TYR A 214 7.49 11.70 -4.87
CA TYR A 214 7.01 11.15 -6.14
C TYR A 214 7.80 11.68 -7.35
N LYS A 215 8.08 13.00 -7.33
CA LYS A 215 8.87 13.63 -8.38
C LYS A 215 10.30 13.09 -8.43
N ALA A 216 10.94 12.91 -7.29
CA ALA A 216 12.30 12.35 -7.24
C ALA A 216 12.35 10.94 -7.86
N VAL A 217 11.35 10.10 -7.58
CA VAL A 217 11.25 8.73 -8.13
C VAL A 217 11.01 8.76 -9.65
N THR A 218 10.07 9.58 -10.11
CA THR A 218 9.74 9.67 -11.55
C THR A 218 10.87 10.33 -12.37
N ASP A 219 11.53 11.37 -11.83
CA ASP A 219 12.69 11.99 -12.48
C ASP A 219 13.87 11.01 -12.65
N ALA A 220 13.96 10.01 -11.78
CA ALA A 220 14.96 8.94 -11.87
C ALA A 220 14.61 7.86 -12.91
N GLY A 221 13.45 7.94 -13.56
CA GLY A 221 12.96 6.98 -14.54
C GLY A 221 12.33 5.72 -13.93
N LEU A 222 12.02 5.73 -12.63
CA LEU A 222 11.36 4.65 -11.93
C LEU A 222 9.84 4.86 -11.89
N ILE A 223 9.10 3.78 -11.63
CA ILE A 223 7.67 3.86 -11.32
C ILE A 223 7.51 4.28 -9.86
N VAL A 224 6.67 5.27 -9.59
CA VAL A 224 6.17 5.52 -8.24
C VAL A 224 4.85 4.80 -8.04
N GLN A 225 4.78 3.95 -7.01
CA GLN A 225 3.53 3.37 -6.53
C GLN A 225 3.03 4.24 -5.36
N VAL A 226 1.91 4.91 -5.55
CA VAL A 226 1.26 5.68 -4.48
C VAL A 226 0.39 4.75 -3.67
N ASP A 227 0.83 4.43 -2.45
CA ASP A 227 0.11 3.57 -1.51
C ASP A 227 -0.90 4.38 -0.72
N GLU A 228 -2.17 4.22 -1.07
CA GLU A 228 -3.27 4.98 -0.48
C GLU A 228 -4.42 4.10 0.01
N PRO A 229 -4.21 3.26 1.02
CA PRO A 229 -5.29 2.44 1.57
C PRO A 229 -6.43 3.26 2.16
N GLU A 230 -6.17 4.49 2.61
CA GLU A 230 -7.23 5.38 3.13
C GLU A 230 -8.34 5.65 2.10
N PHE A 231 -8.07 5.52 0.81
CA PHE A 231 -9.07 5.66 -0.23
C PHE A 231 -10.22 4.64 -0.07
N LEU A 232 -9.91 3.39 0.29
CA LEU A 232 -10.88 2.33 0.53
C LEU A 232 -11.26 2.21 2.01
N THR A 233 -10.29 2.33 2.92
CA THR A 233 -10.51 2.10 4.36
C THR A 233 -11.25 3.24 5.04
N THR A 234 -11.31 4.44 4.46
CA THR A 234 -12.06 5.59 5.01
C THR A 234 -13.49 5.20 5.41
N TRP A 235 -14.18 4.38 4.61
CA TRP A 235 -15.52 3.87 4.93
C TRP A 235 -15.62 3.23 6.30
N SER A 236 -14.57 2.54 6.75
CA SER A 236 -14.55 1.84 8.03
C SER A 236 -14.41 2.78 9.24
N PHE A 237 -13.91 4.01 9.03
CA PHE A 237 -13.71 5.01 10.07
C PHE A 237 -14.93 5.91 10.32
N TYR A 238 -15.92 5.88 9.42
CA TYR A 238 -17.10 6.73 9.50
C TYR A 238 -18.38 5.88 9.43
N PRO A 239 -18.72 5.20 10.54
CA PRO A 239 -19.83 4.24 10.56
C PRO A 239 -21.20 4.88 10.28
N GLU A 240 -21.34 6.20 10.47
CA GLU A 240 -22.58 6.93 10.22
C GLU A 240 -22.73 7.44 8.78
N TRP A 241 -21.68 7.32 7.96
CA TRP A 241 -21.75 7.79 6.58
C TRP A 241 -22.61 6.90 5.70
N THR A 242 -23.31 7.57 4.79
CA THR A 242 -23.93 6.93 3.63
C THR A 242 -22.90 6.76 2.51
N VAL A 243 -23.25 5.98 1.49
CA VAL A 243 -22.41 5.85 0.29
C VAL A 243 -22.23 7.23 -0.39
N GLU A 244 -23.26 8.08 -0.36
CA GLU A 244 -23.18 9.43 -0.92
C GLU A 244 -22.17 10.31 -0.17
N ASP A 245 -22.16 10.26 1.17
CA ASP A 245 -21.17 10.97 2.00
C ASP A 245 -19.75 10.51 1.67
N LEU A 246 -19.54 9.18 1.59
CA LEU A 246 -18.25 8.62 1.18
C LEU A 246 -17.84 9.10 -0.21
N ARG A 247 -18.73 9.04 -1.21
CA ARG A 247 -18.42 9.46 -2.56
C ARG A 247 -18.08 10.94 -2.65
N LYS A 248 -18.77 11.80 -1.87
CA LYS A 248 -18.42 13.22 -1.75
C LYS A 248 -17.02 13.41 -1.20
N TYR A 249 -16.69 12.71 -0.11
CA TYR A 249 -15.34 12.74 0.45
C TYR A 249 -14.29 12.22 -0.53
N LEU A 250 -14.57 11.11 -1.23
CA LEU A 250 -13.64 10.55 -2.21
C LEU A 250 -13.45 11.46 -3.43
N GLY A 251 -14.45 12.30 -3.78
CA GLY A 251 -14.27 13.37 -4.77
C GLY A 251 -13.17 14.35 -4.34
N PHE A 252 -13.25 14.84 -3.11
CA PHE A 252 -12.19 15.66 -2.51
C PHE A 252 -10.84 14.90 -2.42
N ALA A 253 -10.86 13.64 -2.04
CA ALA A 253 -9.67 12.79 -1.97
C ALA A 253 -8.97 12.66 -3.34
N VAL A 254 -9.74 12.48 -4.43
CA VAL A 254 -9.20 12.46 -5.81
C VAL A 254 -8.51 13.78 -6.15
N ASP A 255 -9.10 14.92 -5.77
CA ASP A 255 -8.50 16.23 -6.01
C ASP A 255 -7.17 16.39 -5.26
N VAL A 256 -7.10 15.96 -4.00
CA VAL A 256 -5.86 15.97 -3.19
C VAL A 256 -4.78 15.07 -3.79
N ILE A 257 -5.14 13.84 -4.18
CA ILE A 257 -4.21 12.91 -4.80
C ILE A 257 -3.71 13.46 -6.14
N ASN A 258 -4.60 13.98 -6.98
CA ASN A 258 -4.24 14.57 -8.27
C ASN A 258 -3.40 15.84 -8.11
N HIS A 259 -3.60 16.60 -7.03
CA HIS A 259 -2.71 17.72 -6.69
C HIS A 259 -1.27 17.23 -6.40
N ALA A 260 -1.10 16.12 -5.69
CA ALA A 260 0.22 15.51 -5.49
C ALA A 260 0.83 15.00 -6.82
N LEU A 261 0.00 14.52 -7.73
CA LEU A 261 0.44 13.94 -9.02
C LEU A 261 0.61 14.97 -10.15
N ARG A 262 0.26 16.25 -9.92
CA ARG A 262 0.27 17.27 -10.99
C ARG A 262 1.63 17.40 -11.68
N GLY A 263 1.61 17.35 -13.02
CA GLY A 263 2.79 17.50 -13.85
C GLY A 263 3.80 16.35 -13.77
N LEU A 264 3.45 15.22 -13.14
CA LEU A 264 4.24 14.00 -13.20
C LEU A 264 3.83 13.14 -14.41
N PRO A 265 4.76 12.36 -14.99
CA PRO A 265 4.45 11.50 -16.13
C PRO A 265 3.51 10.36 -15.70
N GLN A 266 2.28 10.37 -16.20
CA GLN A 266 1.25 9.41 -15.81
C GLN A 266 1.67 7.96 -16.04
N GLU A 267 2.47 7.71 -17.07
CA GLU A 267 3.03 6.40 -17.43
C GLU A 267 4.03 5.83 -16.43
N GLN A 268 4.43 6.62 -15.44
CA GLN A 268 5.28 6.19 -14.34
C GLN A 268 4.52 6.14 -12.99
N ILE A 269 3.19 6.31 -13.00
CA ILE A 269 2.40 6.33 -11.78
C ILE A 269 1.52 5.08 -11.69
N ARG A 270 1.69 4.32 -10.61
CA ARG A 270 0.84 3.25 -10.14
C ARG A 270 0.11 3.75 -8.89
N PHE A 271 -1.18 3.65 -8.85
CA PHE A 271 -1.98 3.89 -7.65
C PHE A 271 -2.35 2.57 -7.01
N HIS A 272 -2.05 2.40 -5.72
CA HIS A 272 -2.40 1.19 -4.98
C HIS A 272 -3.34 1.52 -3.82
N SER A 273 -4.39 0.70 -3.68
CA SER A 273 -5.29 0.75 -2.53
C SER A 273 -5.79 -0.65 -2.16
N CYS A 274 -6.02 -0.85 -0.87
CA CYS A 274 -6.55 -2.08 -0.30
C CYS A 274 -7.57 -1.75 0.80
N TRP A 275 -8.38 -2.75 1.21
CA TRP A 275 -9.34 -2.58 2.32
C TRP A 275 -8.71 -2.72 3.70
N GLY A 276 -7.38 -2.63 3.77
CA GLY A 276 -6.61 -2.76 4.99
C GLY A 276 -6.27 -4.21 5.31
N SER A 277 -5.15 -4.38 6.00
CA SER A 277 -4.52 -5.69 6.21
C SER A 277 -4.81 -6.26 7.61
N GLY A 278 -5.85 -5.79 8.29
CA GLY A 278 -6.23 -6.30 9.60
C GLY A 278 -6.88 -7.68 9.50
N HIS A 279 -6.53 -8.59 10.43
CA HIS A 279 -7.25 -9.86 10.56
C HIS A 279 -8.62 -9.60 11.20
N ARG A 280 -9.64 -9.43 10.36
CA ARG A 280 -11.00 -9.06 10.78
C ARG A 280 -12.06 -9.62 9.83
N PRO A 281 -13.35 -9.57 10.18
CA PRO A 281 -14.44 -10.11 9.35
C PRO A 281 -14.60 -9.45 7.97
N HIS A 282 -14.31 -8.14 7.85
CA HIS A 282 -14.42 -7.39 6.59
C HIS A 282 -15.83 -7.38 5.95
N VAL A 283 -16.89 -7.71 6.71
CA VAL A 283 -18.24 -7.83 6.15
C VAL A 283 -18.86 -6.50 5.75
N HIS A 284 -18.36 -5.41 6.31
CA HIS A 284 -18.82 -4.06 6.05
C HIS A 284 -17.85 -3.23 5.20
N ASP A 285 -16.91 -3.85 4.52
CA ASP A 285 -16.07 -3.12 3.57
C ASP A 285 -16.93 -2.56 2.43
N ILE A 286 -16.58 -1.37 1.93
CA ILE A 286 -17.27 -0.78 0.78
C ILE A 286 -17.02 -1.62 -0.46
N GLU A 287 -18.05 -1.91 -1.22
CA GLU A 287 -17.91 -2.63 -2.49
C GLU A 287 -17.33 -1.72 -3.57
N LEU A 288 -16.44 -2.25 -4.39
CA LEU A 288 -15.74 -1.54 -5.46
C LEU A 288 -16.71 -0.83 -6.44
N LYS A 289 -17.87 -1.43 -6.70
CA LYS A 289 -18.88 -0.87 -7.62
C LYS A 289 -19.32 0.54 -7.25
N TYR A 290 -19.29 0.91 -5.97
CA TYR A 290 -19.70 2.24 -5.51
C TYR A 290 -18.65 3.32 -5.72
N ILE A 291 -17.39 2.94 -6.03
CA ILE A 291 -16.27 3.90 -6.02
C ILE A 291 -15.31 3.75 -7.22
N ALA A 292 -15.50 2.73 -8.07
CA ALA A 292 -14.61 2.45 -9.19
C ALA A 292 -14.48 3.63 -10.18
N ASP A 293 -15.57 4.36 -10.41
CA ASP A 293 -15.57 5.55 -11.26
C ASP A 293 -14.73 6.70 -10.67
N LEU A 294 -14.68 6.83 -9.34
CA LEU A 294 -13.84 7.82 -8.66
C LEU A 294 -12.37 7.39 -8.67
N LEU A 295 -12.10 6.10 -8.43
CA LEU A 295 -10.77 5.53 -8.54
C LEU A 295 -10.14 5.85 -9.92
N LEU A 296 -10.89 5.67 -10.99
CA LEU A 296 -10.42 5.93 -12.36
C LEU A 296 -10.18 7.41 -12.69
N LYS A 297 -10.60 8.36 -11.84
CA LYS A 297 -10.29 9.79 -11.97
C LYS A 297 -8.91 10.16 -11.43
N ILE A 298 -8.25 9.27 -10.71
CA ILE A 298 -6.88 9.47 -10.25
C ILE A 298 -5.94 9.44 -11.45
N ASN A 299 -5.01 10.39 -11.53
CA ASN A 299 -4.08 10.57 -12.65
C ASN A 299 -2.93 9.54 -12.62
N ALA A 300 -3.25 8.27 -12.56
CA ALA A 300 -2.31 7.14 -12.67
C ALA A 300 -2.53 6.38 -13.97
N GLN A 301 -1.51 5.69 -14.48
CA GLN A 301 -1.67 4.76 -15.61
C GLN A 301 -2.18 3.41 -15.13
N GLN A 302 -1.76 2.97 -13.95
CA GLN A 302 -2.07 1.65 -13.40
C GLN A 302 -2.75 1.75 -12.05
N TYR A 303 -3.76 0.91 -11.84
CA TYR A 303 -4.48 0.78 -10.58
C TYR A 303 -4.25 -0.63 -10.01
N ALA A 304 -3.55 -0.69 -8.88
CA ALA A 304 -3.33 -1.90 -8.11
C ALA A 304 -4.41 -1.99 -7.02
N ILE A 305 -5.24 -3.02 -7.07
CA ILE A 305 -6.39 -3.16 -6.19
C ILE A 305 -6.39 -4.55 -5.58
N GLU A 306 -6.68 -4.63 -4.30
CA GLU A 306 -6.89 -5.88 -3.61
C GLU A 306 -8.06 -6.66 -4.24
N ALA A 307 -7.83 -7.93 -4.62
CA ALA A 307 -8.82 -8.78 -5.28
C ALA A 307 -8.56 -10.29 -5.08
N GLY A 308 -7.49 -10.66 -4.38
CA GLY A 308 -7.13 -12.05 -4.12
C GLY A 308 -7.80 -12.64 -2.89
N ASN A 309 -8.19 -11.81 -1.91
CA ASN A 309 -8.88 -12.31 -0.74
C ASN A 309 -10.34 -12.72 -1.05
N VAL A 310 -10.87 -13.62 -0.25
CA VAL A 310 -12.20 -14.21 -0.47
C VAL A 310 -13.34 -13.20 -0.38
N ARG A 311 -13.12 -12.05 0.29
CA ARG A 311 -14.15 -11.02 0.48
C ARG A 311 -14.37 -10.22 -0.81
N HIS A 312 -13.31 -9.97 -1.58
CA HIS A 312 -13.31 -9.09 -2.76
C HIS A 312 -13.07 -9.82 -4.08
N ALA A 313 -12.79 -11.14 -4.05
CA ALA A 313 -12.47 -11.92 -5.24
C ALA A 313 -13.55 -11.93 -6.33
N HIS A 314 -14.83 -11.66 -5.99
CA HIS A 314 -15.94 -11.55 -6.93
C HIS A 314 -16.04 -10.18 -7.62
N GLU A 315 -15.34 -9.16 -7.13
CA GLU A 315 -15.52 -7.78 -7.60
C GLU A 315 -14.93 -7.50 -8.99
N TYR A 316 -14.28 -8.49 -9.62
CA TYR A 316 -13.92 -8.36 -11.04
C TYR A 316 -15.15 -8.09 -11.93
N HIS A 317 -16.35 -8.51 -11.51
CA HIS A 317 -17.62 -8.24 -12.21
C HIS A 317 -17.91 -6.74 -12.37
N VAL A 318 -17.34 -5.88 -11.53
CA VAL A 318 -17.48 -4.41 -11.67
C VAL A 318 -17.03 -3.92 -13.05
N TRP A 319 -16.04 -4.58 -13.63
CA TRP A 319 -15.49 -4.22 -14.95
C TRP A 319 -16.35 -4.67 -16.13
N GLU A 320 -17.46 -5.36 -15.92
CA GLU A 320 -18.50 -5.61 -16.92
C GLU A 320 -19.23 -4.30 -17.25
N GLU A 321 -19.48 -3.47 -16.24
CA GLU A 321 -20.22 -2.21 -16.33
C GLU A 321 -19.29 -0.99 -16.41
N VAL A 322 -18.26 -0.94 -15.56
CA VAL A 322 -17.29 0.16 -15.51
C VAL A 322 -16.20 -0.06 -16.57
N LYS A 323 -16.12 0.86 -17.54
CA LYS A 323 -15.12 0.73 -18.60
C LYS A 323 -13.78 1.33 -18.19
N LEU A 324 -12.73 0.53 -18.33
CA LEU A 324 -11.36 0.98 -18.13
C LEU A 324 -11.01 2.01 -19.23
N PRO A 325 -10.62 3.25 -18.90
CA PRO A 325 -10.26 4.25 -19.89
C PRO A 325 -9.07 3.81 -20.73
N ALA A 326 -9.04 4.27 -22.00
CA ALA A 326 -7.95 3.96 -22.93
C ALA A 326 -6.57 4.34 -22.33
N GLY A 327 -5.61 3.47 -22.48
CA GLY A 327 -4.25 3.67 -21.95
C GLY A 327 -4.07 3.28 -20.48
N LYS A 328 -5.12 3.06 -19.73
CA LYS A 328 -5.05 2.62 -18.33
C LYS A 328 -4.83 1.11 -18.24
N MET A 329 -4.36 0.66 -17.08
CA MET A 329 -4.11 -0.75 -16.75
C MET A 329 -4.65 -1.09 -15.36
N LEU A 330 -5.05 -2.35 -15.18
CA LEU A 330 -5.35 -2.93 -13.88
C LEU A 330 -4.22 -3.85 -13.43
N MET A 331 -3.96 -3.82 -12.15
CA MET A 331 -3.05 -4.75 -11.48
C MET A 331 -3.81 -5.37 -10.29
N PRO A 332 -4.75 -6.30 -10.56
CA PRO A 332 -5.49 -6.95 -9.50
C PRO A 332 -4.57 -7.80 -8.63
N GLY A 333 -4.78 -7.76 -7.33
CA GLY A 333 -4.24 -8.75 -6.43
C GLY A 333 -4.82 -10.12 -6.76
N VAL A 334 -3.96 -11.12 -6.92
CA VAL A 334 -4.36 -12.51 -7.17
C VAL A 334 -3.86 -13.45 -6.08
N ILE A 335 -3.03 -12.91 -5.20
CA ILE A 335 -2.47 -13.53 -4.01
C ILE A 335 -2.90 -12.73 -2.80
N SER A 336 -3.56 -13.39 -1.85
CA SER A 336 -4.01 -12.72 -0.62
C SER A 336 -2.86 -12.55 0.37
N HIS A 337 -2.79 -11.37 0.96
CA HIS A 337 -1.88 -11.06 2.08
C HIS A 337 -2.48 -11.42 3.46
N ALA A 338 -3.77 -11.75 3.50
CA ALA A 338 -4.51 -11.98 4.75
C ALA A 338 -4.51 -13.46 5.20
N THR A 339 -3.74 -14.33 4.56
CA THR A 339 -3.68 -15.77 4.87
C THR A 339 -2.35 -16.39 4.53
N ASP A 340 -1.96 -17.41 5.30
CA ASP A 340 -0.78 -18.24 5.03
C ASP A 340 -1.05 -19.36 4.01
N LEU A 341 -2.28 -19.51 3.54
CA LEU A 341 -2.58 -20.45 2.45
C LEU A 341 -1.88 -19.99 1.17
N VAL A 342 -1.11 -20.89 0.58
CA VAL A 342 -0.50 -20.66 -0.75
C VAL A 342 -1.56 -20.95 -1.80
N GLU A 343 -1.88 -19.97 -2.61
CA GLU A 343 -2.86 -20.10 -3.69
C GLU A 343 -2.39 -21.10 -4.74
N HIS A 344 -3.32 -21.94 -5.20
CA HIS A 344 -3.02 -22.86 -6.29
C HIS A 344 -2.83 -22.07 -7.61
N PRO A 345 -1.77 -22.34 -8.42
CA PRO A 345 -1.51 -21.59 -9.66
C PRO A 345 -2.69 -21.55 -10.64
N GLU A 346 -3.51 -22.60 -10.70
CA GLU A 346 -4.72 -22.62 -11.51
C GLU A 346 -5.75 -21.58 -11.05
N LEU A 347 -5.95 -21.40 -9.74
CA LEU A 347 -6.82 -20.35 -9.20
C LEU A 347 -6.28 -18.95 -9.52
N VAL A 348 -4.97 -18.78 -9.41
CA VAL A 348 -4.31 -17.53 -9.81
C VAL A 348 -4.57 -17.23 -11.28
N ALA A 349 -4.41 -18.23 -12.15
CA ALA A 349 -4.66 -18.09 -13.59
C ALA A 349 -6.13 -17.76 -13.90
N GLU A 350 -7.08 -18.36 -13.20
CA GLU A 350 -8.51 -18.07 -13.35
C GLU A 350 -8.80 -16.61 -12.99
N ARG A 351 -8.27 -16.11 -11.87
CA ARG A 351 -8.40 -14.72 -11.45
C ARG A 351 -7.87 -13.75 -12.52
N ILE A 352 -6.67 -13.99 -13.03
CA ILE A 352 -6.06 -13.17 -14.10
C ILE A 352 -6.92 -13.16 -15.37
N VAL A 353 -7.37 -14.34 -15.82
CA VAL A 353 -8.17 -14.51 -17.04
C VAL A 353 -9.51 -13.79 -16.93
N ASN A 354 -10.14 -13.76 -15.75
CA ASN A 354 -11.40 -13.04 -15.53
C ASN A 354 -11.23 -11.54 -15.80
N TYR A 355 -10.18 -10.91 -15.24
CA TYR A 355 -9.88 -9.51 -15.53
C TYR A 355 -9.51 -9.27 -17.00
N ALA A 356 -8.63 -10.12 -17.55
CA ALA A 356 -8.15 -9.99 -18.92
C ALA A 356 -9.26 -10.05 -19.98
N ARG A 357 -10.30 -10.85 -19.75
CA ARG A 357 -11.48 -10.94 -20.64
C ARG A 357 -12.31 -9.67 -20.62
N LEU A 358 -12.36 -8.94 -19.52
CA LEU A 358 -13.20 -7.75 -19.33
C LEU A 358 -12.51 -6.47 -19.79
N VAL A 359 -11.22 -6.33 -19.49
CA VAL A 359 -10.50 -5.07 -19.75
C VAL A 359 -9.43 -5.17 -20.85
N GLY A 360 -9.26 -6.35 -21.45
CA GLY A 360 -8.20 -6.62 -22.42
C GLY A 360 -6.93 -7.15 -21.75
N ARG A 361 -6.37 -8.25 -22.28
CA ARG A 361 -5.21 -8.94 -21.69
C ARG A 361 -3.97 -8.07 -21.59
N GLU A 362 -3.79 -7.13 -22.52
CA GLU A 362 -2.68 -6.19 -22.55
C GLU A 362 -2.76 -5.13 -21.45
N ASN A 363 -3.94 -4.99 -20.84
CA ASN A 363 -4.22 -4.02 -19.79
C ASN A 363 -4.18 -4.63 -18.38
N VAL A 364 -3.77 -5.90 -18.25
CA VAL A 364 -3.71 -6.59 -16.96
C VAL A 364 -2.27 -6.98 -16.64
N GLN A 365 -1.83 -6.64 -15.44
CA GLN A 365 -0.66 -7.22 -14.79
C GLN A 365 -1.12 -7.91 -13.51
N THR A 366 -0.34 -8.82 -12.96
CA THR A 366 -0.72 -9.51 -11.73
C THR A 366 0.06 -8.97 -10.53
N SER A 367 -0.56 -9.03 -9.33
CA SER A 367 -0.01 -8.55 -8.08
C SER A 367 -0.44 -9.41 -6.89
N THR A 368 0.18 -9.13 -5.74
CA THR A 368 -0.37 -9.44 -4.42
C THR A 368 -1.41 -8.39 -4.02
N ASP A 369 -2.32 -8.71 -3.12
CA ASP A 369 -3.34 -7.77 -2.63
C ASP A 369 -2.73 -6.52 -1.98
N CYS A 370 -1.66 -6.69 -1.21
CA CYS A 370 -0.87 -5.67 -0.53
C CYS A 370 0.53 -6.23 -0.27
N GLY A 371 1.35 -5.52 0.50
CA GLY A 371 2.64 -6.03 0.97
C GLY A 371 2.49 -7.30 1.79
N ILE A 372 3.23 -8.35 1.46
CA ILE A 372 3.11 -9.67 2.08
C ILE A 372 4.23 -9.98 3.07
N GLY A 373 5.33 -9.21 3.05
CA GLY A 373 6.51 -9.47 3.88
C GLY A 373 6.29 -9.36 5.38
N SER A 374 5.33 -8.55 5.83
CA SER A 374 5.01 -8.37 7.25
C SER A 374 3.63 -8.93 7.63
N ARG A 375 2.91 -9.55 6.68
CA ARG A 375 1.52 -10.00 6.87
C ARG A 375 1.41 -11.53 6.85
N VAL A 376 2.11 -12.19 5.96
CA VAL A 376 2.24 -13.64 5.91
C VAL A 376 3.16 -14.09 7.04
N GLY A 377 2.80 -15.18 7.70
CA GLY A 377 3.41 -15.60 8.97
C GLY A 377 4.87 -16.04 8.89
N HIS A 378 5.35 -16.44 7.71
CA HIS A 378 6.72 -16.91 7.51
C HIS A 378 7.24 -16.59 6.12
N GLU A 379 8.53 -16.23 6.00
CA GLU A 379 9.15 -15.87 4.72
C GLU A 379 9.08 -16.98 3.66
N GLU A 380 9.25 -18.26 4.04
CA GLU A 380 9.12 -19.38 3.11
C GLU A 380 7.75 -19.43 2.44
N VAL A 381 6.68 -19.08 3.19
CA VAL A 381 5.31 -18.99 2.66
C VAL A 381 5.18 -17.80 1.71
N VAL A 382 5.83 -16.67 2.00
CA VAL A 382 5.87 -15.52 1.08
C VAL A 382 6.48 -15.92 -0.26
N TRP A 383 7.63 -16.59 -0.23
CA TRP A 383 8.29 -17.04 -1.46
C TRP A 383 7.47 -18.06 -2.23
N ALA A 384 6.82 -19.00 -1.54
CA ALA A 384 5.91 -19.96 -2.17
C ALA A 384 4.71 -19.28 -2.84
N LYS A 385 4.13 -18.24 -2.20
CA LYS A 385 3.02 -17.46 -2.76
C LYS A 385 3.46 -16.71 -4.02
N LEU A 386 4.63 -16.07 -4.03
CA LEU A 386 5.16 -15.38 -5.22
C LEU A 386 5.47 -16.37 -6.36
N ALA A 387 6.02 -17.53 -6.05
CA ALA A 387 6.23 -18.59 -7.04
C ALA A 387 4.91 -19.06 -7.67
N ALA A 388 3.89 -19.32 -6.84
CA ALA A 388 2.56 -19.71 -7.30
C ALA A 388 1.90 -18.60 -8.16
N MET A 389 2.14 -17.33 -7.83
CA MET A 389 1.67 -16.19 -8.63
C MET A 389 2.31 -16.18 -10.02
N SER A 390 3.62 -16.36 -10.12
CA SER A 390 4.33 -16.40 -11.40
C SER A 390 3.94 -17.60 -12.24
N GLU A 391 3.77 -18.77 -11.64
CA GLU A 391 3.27 -19.97 -12.33
C GLU A 391 1.85 -19.74 -12.85
N GLY A 392 0.96 -19.17 -12.04
CA GLY A 392 -0.39 -18.83 -12.45
C GLY A 392 -0.43 -17.81 -13.60
N ALA A 393 0.45 -16.81 -13.58
CA ALA A 393 0.61 -15.85 -14.68
C ALA A 393 1.08 -16.54 -15.97
N ALA A 394 1.98 -17.52 -15.88
CA ALA A 394 2.41 -18.32 -17.03
C ALA A 394 1.26 -19.17 -17.59
N ILE A 395 0.43 -19.79 -16.74
CA ILE A 395 -0.78 -20.54 -17.15
C ILE A 395 -1.77 -19.60 -17.84
N ALA A 396 -2.06 -18.43 -17.23
CA ALA A 396 -2.95 -17.43 -17.80
C ALA A 396 -2.45 -16.93 -19.17
N SER A 397 -1.14 -16.71 -19.30
CA SER A 397 -0.51 -16.30 -20.57
C SER A 397 -0.75 -17.32 -21.67
N ARG A 398 -0.54 -18.61 -21.40
CA ARG A 398 -0.84 -19.68 -22.38
C ARG A 398 -2.30 -19.67 -22.81
N ARG A 399 -3.23 -19.47 -21.87
CA ARG A 399 -4.68 -19.40 -22.16
C ARG A 399 -5.08 -18.19 -23.00
N LEU A 400 -4.44 -17.06 -22.76
CA LEU A 400 -4.79 -15.79 -23.39
C LEU A 400 -4.12 -15.58 -24.76
N TRP A 401 -2.90 -16.09 -24.97
CA TRP A 401 -2.16 -15.95 -26.24
C TRP A 401 -2.08 -17.23 -27.06
N GLY A 402 -2.55 -18.38 -26.55
CA GLY A 402 -2.58 -19.65 -27.27
C GLY A 402 -1.20 -20.27 -27.50
N ARG A 403 -0.26 -20.06 -26.60
CA ARG A 403 1.14 -20.51 -26.72
C ARG A 403 1.48 -21.53 -25.64
#